data_2798b8b58785859f3eb5d34b173b2e23
#
_entry.id   2798b8b58785859f3eb5d34b173b2e23
#
_cell.length_a   1.000
_cell.length_b   1.000
_cell.length_c   1.000
_cell.angle_alpha   90.00
_cell.angle_beta   90.00
_cell.angle_gamma   90.00
#
_symmetry.space_group_name_H-M   'P 1'
#
loop_
_entity.id
_entity.type
_entity.pdbx_description
1 polymer ?
#
loop_
_entity_poly.entity_id
_entity_poly.type
_entity_poly.pdbx_seq_one_letter_code
_entity_poly.pdbx_strand_id
1 'polypeptide(L)'
;KEHESEGLGLSNWEILKIYVFKNSIIWALAFSWCFIYIIRTGINDWGNLYLTETHGYDLLKANSAVSFFEIGGFLGALFAGWGSDKFFNGNRTQMNIIYVLGIISPSLALWFIPSDNYFVMCGLFFLMGFFIFGPQFLIAMAAAENSHKHASGSSTGFVSLFAYIGAAAA
;
A
#
# COMPACT_ATOMS: atom_id res chain seq x y z
N LYS A 1 20.43 -7.17 -23.53
CA LYS A 1 19.70 -7.62 -22.30
C LYS A 1 20.14 -9.00 -21.81
N GLU A 2 20.88 -9.77 -22.60
CA GLU A 2 21.45 -11.07 -22.20
C GLU A 2 22.83 -10.95 -21.52
N HIS A 3 23.54 -9.84 -21.71
CA HIS A 3 24.91 -9.64 -21.20
C HIS A 3 25.03 -9.34 -19.69
N GLU A 4 23.95 -9.09 -18.97
CA GLU A 4 24.02 -8.77 -17.52
C GLU A 4 23.89 -9.99 -16.60
N SER A 5 23.44 -11.14 -17.09
CA SER A 5 23.37 -12.40 -16.34
C SER A 5 24.72 -13.15 -16.28
N GLU A 6 25.67 -12.77 -17.12
CA GLU A 6 26.99 -13.46 -17.23
C GLU A 6 27.87 -13.30 -15.95
N GLY A 7 27.57 -12.34 -15.05
CA GLY A 7 28.36 -12.13 -13.83
C GLY A 7 28.14 -13.15 -12.72
N LEU A 8 27.05 -13.92 -12.73
CA LEU A 8 26.71 -14.89 -11.68
C LEU A 8 26.77 -16.35 -12.15
N GLY A 9 26.85 -16.60 -13.46
CA GLY A 9 26.81 -17.96 -14.03
C GLY A 9 25.51 -18.71 -13.78
N LEU A 10 24.45 -18.00 -13.31
CA LEU A 10 23.14 -18.56 -12.98
C LEU A 10 22.13 -18.24 -14.07
N SER A 11 21.27 -19.22 -14.38
CA SER A 11 20.10 -19.00 -15.23
C SER A 11 19.12 -18.02 -14.58
N ASN A 12 18.36 -17.27 -15.39
CA ASN A 12 17.28 -16.39 -14.90
C ASN A 12 16.28 -17.12 -14.00
N TRP A 13 16.04 -18.40 -14.25
CA TRP A 13 15.17 -19.25 -13.42
C TRP A 13 15.78 -19.57 -12.04
N GLU A 14 17.08 -19.78 -11.98
CA GLU A 14 17.79 -20.02 -10.72
C GLU A 14 17.83 -18.76 -9.86
N ILE A 15 18.03 -17.60 -10.49
CA ILE A 15 17.95 -16.29 -9.83
C ILE A 15 16.58 -16.08 -9.20
N LEU A 16 15.50 -16.33 -9.94
CA LEU A 16 14.13 -16.26 -9.44
C LEU A 16 13.89 -17.22 -8.28
N LYS A 17 14.33 -18.48 -8.41
CA LYS A 17 14.12 -19.50 -7.40
C LYS A 17 14.81 -19.17 -6.09
N ILE A 18 16.02 -18.64 -6.14
CA ILE A 18 16.84 -18.36 -4.96
C ILE A 18 16.42 -17.03 -4.32
N TYR A 19 16.29 -15.97 -5.10
CA TYR A 19 16.11 -14.60 -4.58
C TYR A 19 14.65 -14.17 -4.41
N VAL A 20 13.71 -14.88 -5.04
CA VAL A 20 12.28 -14.61 -4.89
C VAL A 20 11.60 -15.72 -4.11
N PHE A 21 11.53 -16.93 -4.64
CA PHE A 21 10.75 -18.02 -4.04
C PHE A 21 11.30 -18.57 -2.73
N LYS A 22 12.62 -18.57 -2.53
CA LYS A 22 13.25 -19.01 -1.27
C LYS A 22 13.42 -17.89 -0.23
N ASN A 23 13.16 -16.64 -0.61
CA ASN A 23 13.33 -15.51 0.27
C ASN A 23 12.06 -15.28 1.12
N SER A 24 12.13 -15.63 2.41
CA SER A 24 11.00 -15.47 3.36
C SER A 24 10.55 -14.01 3.52
N ILE A 25 11.47 -13.05 3.35
CA ILE A 25 11.16 -11.62 3.43
C ILE A 25 10.23 -11.23 2.27
N ILE A 26 10.52 -11.70 1.06
CA ILE A 26 9.67 -11.44 -0.12
C ILE A 26 8.27 -12.00 0.07
N TRP A 27 8.14 -13.18 0.67
CA TRP A 27 6.82 -13.75 1.00
C TRP A 27 6.07 -12.93 2.05
N ALA A 28 6.75 -12.50 3.12
CA ALA A 28 6.15 -11.64 4.13
C ALA A 28 5.65 -10.31 3.54
N LEU A 29 6.45 -9.70 2.65
CA LEU A 29 6.06 -8.48 1.93
C LEU A 29 4.87 -8.74 1.00
N ALA A 30 4.84 -9.87 0.29
CA ALA A 30 3.75 -10.25 -0.61
C ALA A 30 2.41 -10.39 0.15
N PHE A 31 2.40 -11.11 1.26
CA PHE A 31 1.21 -11.22 2.11
C PHE A 31 0.80 -9.90 2.72
N SER A 32 1.74 -9.10 3.21
CA SER A 32 1.45 -7.77 3.75
C SER A 32 0.79 -6.87 2.71
N TRP A 33 1.29 -6.90 1.48
CA TRP A 33 0.73 -6.10 0.39
C TRP A 33 -0.66 -6.58 -0.02
N CYS A 34 -0.90 -7.89 0.00
CA CYS A 34 -2.22 -8.46 -0.24
C CYS A 34 -3.27 -7.87 0.73
N PHE A 35 -2.99 -7.88 2.04
CA PHE A 35 -3.91 -7.33 3.04
C PHE A 35 -4.12 -5.82 2.90
N ILE A 36 -3.07 -5.06 2.60
CA ILE A 36 -3.19 -3.62 2.36
C ILE A 36 -4.07 -3.34 1.15
N TYR A 37 -3.95 -4.14 0.08
CA TYR A 37 -4.78 -3.98 -1.11
C TYR A 37 -6.23 -4.36 -0.87
N ILE A 38 -6.53 -5.36 -0.04
CA ILE A 38 -7.91 -5.66 0.38
C ILE A 38 -8.54 -4.42 1.02
N ILE A 39 -7.84 -3.81 1.99
CA ILE A 39 -8.34 -2.60 2.69
C ILE A 39 -8.50 -1.44 1.71
N ARG A 40 -7.48 -1.17 0.89
CA ARG A 40 -7.49 -0.08 -0.09
C ARG A 40 -8.64 -0.20 -1.09
N THR A 41 -8.78 -1.38 -1.70
CA THR A 41 -9.81 -1.64 -2.70
C THR A 41 -11.19 -1.57 -2.06
N GLY A 42 -11.37 -2.16 -0.88
CA GLY A 42 -12.62 -2.08 -0.13
C GLY A 42 -13.04 -0.63 0.14
N ILE A 43 -12.13 0.24 0.58
CA ILE A 43 -12.43 1.65 0.79
C ILE A 43 -12.75 2.38 -0.51
N ASN A 44 -12.00 2.11 -1.58
CA ASN A 44 -12.18 2.79 -2.85
C ASN A 44 -13.49 2.40 -3.55
N ASP A 45 -13.85 1.11 -3.50
CA ASP A 45 -15.01 0.59 -4.21
C ASP A 45 -16.30 0.76 -3.39
N TRP A 46 -16.25 0.55 -2.08
CA TRP A 46 -17.42 0.64 -1.21
C TRP A 46 -17.58 2.00 -0.52
N GLY A 47 -16.56 2.87 -0.55
CA GLY A 47 -16.60 4.18 0.10
C GLY A 47 -17.71 5.08 -0.42
N ASN A 48 -17.95 5.08 -1.74
CA ASN A 48 -19.04 5.83 -2.34
C ASN A 48 -20.42 5.32 -1.90
N LEU A 49 -20.58 3.99 -1.89
CA LEU A 49 -21.82 3.36 -1.46
C LEU A 49 -22.11 3.64 0.03
N TYR A 50 -21.09 3.52 0.87
CA TYR A 50 -21.18 3.86 2.28
C TYR A 50 -21.64 5.30 2.51
N LEU A 51 -21.07 6.26 1.80
CA LEU A 51 -21.43 7.67 1.94
C LEU A 51 -22.83 7.99 1.42
N THR A 52 -23.26 7.33 0.34
CA THR A 52 -24.60 7.53 -0.22
C THR A 52 -25.70 6.88 0.63
N GLU A 53 -25.49 5.65 1.09
CA GLU A 53 -26.51 4.90 1.83
C GLU A 53 -26.57 5.28 3.32
N THR A 54 -25.42 5.52 3.95
CA THR A 54 -25.36 5.78 5.40
C THR A 54 -25.52 7.27 5.73
N HIS A 55 -24.94 8.15 4.91
CA HIS A 55 -24.94 9.60 5.15
C HIS A 55 -25.88 10.38 4.20
N GLY A 56 -26.53 9.70 3.27
CA GLY A 56 -27.47 10.35 2.35
C GLY A 56 -26.81 11.36 1.39
N TYR A 57 -25.51 11.24 1.14
CA TYR A 57 -24.83 12.12 0.20
C TYR A 57 -25.25 11.80 -1.23
N ASP A 58 -25.38 12.85 -2.04
CA ASP A 58 -25.52 12.64 -3.47
C ASP A 58 -24.20 12.08 -4.05
N LEU A 59 -24.28 11.45 -5.20
CA LEU A 59 -23.14 10.76 -5.82
C LEU A 59 -21.93 11.71 -6.05
N LEU A 60 -22.19 12.98 -6.36
CA LEU A 60 -21.13 13.96 -6.59
C LEU A 60 -20.37 14.28 -5.31
N LYS A 61 -21.07 14.45 -4.18
CA LYS A 61 -20.47 14.66 -2.87
C LYS A 61 -19.70 13.43 -2.40
N ALA A 62 -20.25 12.23 -2.57
CA ALA A 62 -19.60 10.99 -2.22
C ALA A 62 -18.30 10.82 -3.01
N ASN A 63 -18.34 10.97 -4.34
CA ASN A 63 -17.14 10.90 -5.19
C ASN A 63 -16.08 11.93 -4.81
N SER A 64 -16.50 13.17 -4.50
CA SER A 64 -15.53 14.20 -4.09
C SER A 64 -14.89 13.88 -2.73
N ALA A 65 -15.62 13.32 -1.77
CA ALA A 65 -15.05 12.87 -0.50
C ALA A 65 -14.04 11.73 -0.70
N VAL A 66 -14.38 10.73 -1.52
CA VAL A 66 -13.47 9.62 -1.86
C VAL A 66 -12.23 10.13 -2.63
N SER A 67 -12.33 11.20 -3.42
CA SER A 67 -11.17 11.80 -4.09
C SER A 67 -10.11 12.30 -3.09
N PHE A 68 -10.51 12.73 -1.88
CA PHE A 68 -9.55 13.09 -0.82
C PHE A 68 -8.71 11.89 -0.35
N PHE A 69 -9.22 10.67 -0.47
CA PHE A 69 -8.44 9.45 -0.22
C PHE A 69 -7.23 9.34 -1.16
N GLU A 70 -7.41 9.60 -2.45
CA GLU A 70 -6.31 9.57 -3.42
C GLU A 70 -5.30 10.72 -3.18
N ILE A 71 -5.80 11.92 -2.85
CA ILE A 71 -4.93 13.07 -2.51
C ILE A 71 -4.10 12.78 -1.25
N GLY A 72 -4.75 12.28 -0.20
CA GLY A 72 -4.08 11.83 1.01
C GLY A 72 -3.05 10.75 0.73
N GLY A 73 -3.41 9.78 -0.12
CA GLY A 73 -2.54 8.70 -0.55
C GLY A 73 -1.28 9.17 -1.25
N PHE A 74 -1.40 10.10 -2.19
CA PHE A 74 -0.26 10.70 -2.86
C PHE A 74 0.72 11.34 -1.86
N LEU A 75 0.21 12.18 -0.96
CA LEU A 75 1.04 12.80 0.07
C LEU A 75 1.61 11.76 1.04
N GLY A 76 0.81 10.79 1.45
CA GLY A 76 1.23 9.70 2.33
C GLY A 76 2.41 8.90 1.77
N ALA A 77 2.39 8.57 0.49
CA ALA A 77 3.48 7.86 -0.19
C ALA A 77 4.78 8.70 -0.19
N LEU A 78 4.69 10.00 -0.49
CA LEU A 78 5.85 10.90 -0.45
C LEU A 78 6.44 11.01 0.96
N PHE A 79 5.58 11.23 1.96
CA PHE A 79 6.02 11.33 3.36
C PHE A 79 6.57 10.00 3.89
N ALA A 80 6.05 8.86 3.46
CA ALA A 80 6.55 7.55 3.85
C ALA A 80 7.99 7.32 3.36
N GLY A 81 8.26 7.63 2.10
CA GLY A 81 9.61 7.53 1.53
C GLY A 81 10.59 8.48 2.24
N TRP A 82 10.25 9.77 2.27
CA TRP A 82 11.08 10.78 2.93
C TRP A 82 11.29 10.50 4.41
N GLY A 83 10.24 10.15 5.14
CA GLY A 83 10.29 9.86 6.57
C GLY A 83 11.10 8.62 6.90
N SER A 84 10.99 7.57 6.07
CA SER A 84 11.82 6.37 6.21
C SER A 84 13.31 6.68 6.08
N ASP A 85 13.69 7.52 5.11
CA ASP A 85 15.09 7.89 4.91
C ASP A 85 15.61 8.81 6.02
N LYS A 86 14.81 9.81 6.41
CA LYS A 86 15.25 10.84 7.36
C LYS A 86 15.25 10.39 8.82
N PHE A 87 14.22 9.67 9.26
CA PHE A 87 14.05 9.32 10.68
C PHE A 87 14.51 7.91 11.01
N PHE A 88 14.54 7.02 10.04
CA PHE A 88 14.83 5.59 10.26
C PHE A 88 16.03 5.09 9.43
N ASN A 89 16.84 6.00 8.89
CA ASN A 89 18.04 5.66 8.09
C ASN A 89 17.72 4.65 6.97
N GLY A 90 16.58 4.79 6.32
CA GLY A 90 16.12 3.89 5.25
C GLY A 90 15.48 2.58 5.74
N ASN A 91 15.22 2.42 7.04
CA ASN A 91 14.54 1.23 7.56
C ASN A 91 13.03 1.29 7.23
N ARG A 92 12.64 0.68 6.10
CA ARG A 92 11.27 0.68 5.58
C ARG A 92 10.27 0.04 6.56
N THR A 93 10.73 -0.96 7.32
CA THR A 93 9.86 -1.73 8.24
C THR A 93 9.34 -0.85 9.39
N GLN A 94 10.19 -0.03 9.99
CA GLN A 94 9.79 0.82 11.11
C GLN A 94 8.75 1.86 10.68
N MET A 95 8.99 2.51 9.54
CA MET A 95 8.04 3.47 8.99
C MET A 95 6.72 2.80 8.61
N ASN A 96 6.79 1.59 8.05
CA ASN A 96 5.61 0.80 7.69
C ASN A 96 4.72 0.49 8.90
N ILE A 97 5.32 0.11 10.04
CA ILE A 97 4.58 -0.14 11.29
C ILE A 97 3.83 1.11 11.75
N ILE A 98 4.46 2.28 11.70
CA ILE A 98 3.82 3.55 12.09
C ILE A 98 2.61 3.83 11.20
N TYR A 99 2.73 3.63 9.90
CA TYR A 99 1.63 3.85 8.96
C TYR A 99 0.49 2.86 9.16
N VAL A 100 0.81 1.58 9.37
CA VAL A 100 -0.22 0.54 9.63
C VAL A 100 -0.96 0.81 10.93
N LEU A 101 -0.27 1.23 11.99
CA LEU A 101 -0.92 1.66 13.23
C LEU A 101 -1.73 2.95 13.04
N GLY A 102 -1.25 3.86 12.18
CA GLY A 102 -1.93 5.10 11.82
C GLY A 102 -3.30 4.87 11.15
N ILE A 103 -3.48 3.78 10.39
CA ILE A 103 -4.76 3.44 9.74
C ILE A 103 -5.86 3.22 10.78
N ILE A 104 -5.52 2.72 11.95
CA ILE A 104 -6.50 2.40 13.00
C ILE A 104 -7.28 3.64 13.43
N SER A 105 -6.61 4.77 13.58
CA SER A 105 -7.24 6.00 14.08
C SER A 105 -8.37 6.54 13.19
N PRO A 106 -8.19 6.76 11.88
CA PRO A 106 -9.30 7.22 11.03
C PRO A 106 -10.36 6.14 10.80
N SER A 107 -9.99 4.85 10.84
CA SER A 107 -10.96 3.76 10.73
C SER A 107 -11.88 3.69 11.95
N LEU A 108 -11.33 3.83 13.15
CA LEU A 108 -12.13 3.91 14.38
C LEU A 108 -12.96 5.20 14.41
N ALA A 109 -12.38 6.32 13.98
CA ALA A 109 -13.11 7.58 13.90
C ALA A 109 -14.33 7.48 12.96
N LEU A 110 -14.19 6.83 11.81
CA LEU A 110 -15.30 6.59 10.90
C LEU A 110 -16.42 5.75 11.53
N TRP A 111 -16.06 4.79 12.40
CA TRP A 111 -17.01 3.92 13.09
C TRP A 111 -17.73 4.60 14.26
N PHE A 112 -16.98 5.39 15.05
CA PHE A 112 -17.51 5.94 16.32
C PHE A 112 -18.05 7.36 16.21
N ILE A 113 -17.68 8.12 15.17
CA ILE A 113 -18.12 9.52 15.01
C ILE A 113 -19.21 9.55 13.94
N PRO A 114 -20.50 9.53 14.33
CA PRO A 114 -21.60 9.72 13.40
C PRO A 114 -21.62 11.20 12.99
N SER A 115 -20.78 11.56 12.03
CA SER A 115 -20.69 12.96 11.58
C SER A 115 -21.35 13.11 10.23
N ASP A 116 -22.42 13.90 10.19
CA ASP A 116 -23.01 14.34 8.92
C ASP A 116 -22.21 15.49 8.29
N ASN A 117 -21.10 15.90 8.94
CA ASN A 117 -20.26 16.97 8.43
C ASN A 117 -19.37 16.46 7.29
N TYR A 118 -19.65 16.94 6.10
CA TYR A 118 -18.92 16.62 4.88
C TYR A 118 -17.39 16.81 5.01
N PHE A 119 -16.94 17.92 5.63
CA PHE A 119 -15.50 18.21 5.77
C PHE A 119 -14.81 17.21 6.70
N VAL A 120 -15.50 16.69 7.72
CA VAL A 120 -14.97 15.64 8.60
C VAL A 120 -14.80 14.36 7.79
N MET A 121 -15.76 13.98 6.96
CA MET A 121 -15.66 12.81 6.09
C MET A 121 -14.50 12.95 5.10
N CYS A 122 -14.37 14.09 4.43
CA CYS A 122 -13.21 14.35 3.56
C CYS A 122 -11.87 14.20 4.30
N GLY A 123 -11.78 14.72 5.52
CA GLY A 123 -10.59 14.62 6.38
C GLY A 123 -10.28 13.16 6.77
N LEU A 124 -11.30 12.36 7.10
CA LEU A 124 -11.13 10.95 7.43
C LEU A 124 -10.66 10.13 6.21
N PHE A 125 -11.28 10.32 5.07
CA PHE A 125 -10.85 9.68 3.83
C PHE A 125 -9.43 10.09 3.43
N PHE A 126 -9.08 11.37 3.58
CA PHE A 126 -7.71 11.84 3.36
C PHE A 126 -6.71 11.14 4.28
N LEU A 127 -6.98 11.04 5.58
CA LEU A 127 -6.10 10.35 6.53
C LEU A 127 -6.01 8.84 6.25
N MET A 128 -7.11 8.20 5.88
CA MET A 128 -7.09 6.80 5.49
C MET A 128 -6.20 6.59 4.26
N GLY A 129 -6.34 7.42 3.23
CA GLY A 129 -5.47 7.38 2.06
C GLY A 129 -4.01 7.61 2.44
N PHE A 130 -3.73 8.64 3.24
CA PHE A 130 -2.39 8.96 3.71
C PHE A 130 -1.70 7.74 4.36
N PHE A 131 -2.39 7.06 5.26
CA PHE A 131 -1.82 5.93 5.98
C PHE A 131 -1.81 4.60 5.18
N ILE A 132 -2.64 4.44 4.16
CA ILE A 132 -2.70 3.22 3.34
C ILE A 132 -1.65 3.23 2.23
N PHE A 133 -1.46 4.34 1.54
CA PHE A 133 -0.53 4.41 0.40
C PHE A 133 0.94 4.41 0.83
N GLY A 134 1.25 4.89 2.06
CA GLY A 134 2.60 4.82 2.61
C GLY A 134 3.16 3.40 2.64
N PRO A 135 2.50 2.45 3.32
CA PRO A 135 2.89 1.04 3.31
C PRO A 135 2.96 0.44 1.91
N GLN A 136 2.01 0.76 1.04
CA GLN A 136 2.02 0.28 -0.34
C GLN A 136 3.31 0.65 -1.07
N PHE A 137 3.75 1.91 -0.95
CA PHE A 137 4.97 2.40 -1.55
C PHE A 137 6.23 1.78 -0.89
N LEU A 138 6.26 1.73 0.44
CA LEU A 138 7.39 1.18 1.20
C LEU A 138 7.60 -0.31 0.97
N ILE A 139 6.53 -1.09 0.81
CA ILE A 139 6.62 -2.54 0.52
C ILE A 139 7.21 -2.77 -0.87
N ALA A 140 6.81 -1.98 -1.87
CA ALA A 140 7.38 -2.06 -3.21
C ALA A 140 8.89 -1.78 -3.20
N MET A 141 9.31 -0.73 -2.47
CA MET A 141 10.73 -0.40 -2.29
C MET A 141 11.47 -1.50 -1.53
N ALA A 142 10.90 -1.99 -0.41
CA ALA A 142 11.50 -3.04 0.39
C ALA A 142 11.67 -4.35 -0.41
N ALA A 143 10.73 -4.69 -1.29
CA ALA A 143 10.85 -5.86 -2.17
C ALA A 143 12.01 -5.72 -3.15
N ALA A 144 12.22 -4.52 -3.70
CA ALA A 144 13.35 -4.24 -4.58
C ALA A 144 14.68 -4.28 -3.82
N GLU A 145 14.74 -3.68 -2.61
CA GLU A 145 15.95 -3.57 -1.78
C GLU A 145 16.38 -4.92 -1.18
N ASN A 146 15.43 -5.79 -0.78
CA ASN A 146 15.70 -7.10 -0.19
C ASN A 146 15.91 -8.21 -1.24
N SER A 147 16.02 -7.85 -2.49
CA SER A 147 16.29 -8.76 -3.60
C SER A 147 17.64 -8.47 -4.23
N HIS A 148 18.19 -9.46 -4.92
CA HIS A 148 19.40 -9.25 -5.72
C HIS A 148 19.12 -8.27 -6.86
N LYS A 149 20.11 -7.45 -7.24
CA LYS A 149 19.99 -6.40 -8.29
C LYS A 149 19.37 -6.95 -9.59
N HIS A 150 19.72 -8.15 -10.00
CA HIS A 150 19.17 -8.81 -11.20
C HIS A 150 17.76 -9.39 -11.00
N ALA A 151 17.30 -9.56 -9.76
CA ALA A 151 15.97 -10.10 -9.43
C ALA A 151 15.00 -9.02 -8.91
N SER A 152 15.42 -7.78 -8.76
CA SER A 152 14.65 -6.69 -8.16
C SER A 152 13.29 -6.49 -8.85
N GLY A 153 13.26 -6.39 -10.18
CA GLY A 153 12.01 -6.27 -10.94
C GLY A 153 11.10 -7.50 -10.78
N SER A 154 11.68 -8.70 -10.75
CA SER A 154 10.92 -9.94 -10.57
C SER A 154 10.35 -10.06 -9.14
N SER A 155 11.10 -9.63 -8.13
CA SER A 155 10.63 -9.61 -6.75
C SER A 155 9.47 -8.64 -6.56
N THR A 156 9.59 -7.43 -7.11
CA THR A 156 8.50 -6.44 -7.09
C THR A 156 7.28 -6.96 -7.86
N GLY A 157 7.48 -7.56 -9.03
CA GLY A 157 6.40 -8.17 -9.81
C GLY A 157 5.69 -9.30 -9.06
N PHE A 158 6.44 -10.18 -8.38
CA PHE A 158 5.87 -11.25 -7.57
C PHE A 158 5.04 -10.70 -6.40
N VAL A 159 5.54 -9.72 -5.68
CA VAL A 159 4.82 -9.09 -4.57
C VAL A 159 3.57 -8.37 -5.08
N SER A 160 3.64 -7.70 -6.24
CA SER A 160 2.49 -7.06 -6.89
C SER A 160 1.39 -8.04 -7.30
N LEU A 161 1.75 -9.26 -7.68
CA LEU A 161 0.76 -10.31 -7.99
C LEU A 161 -0.14 -10.59 -6.78
N PHE A 162 0.44 -10.68 -5.58
CA PHE A 162 -0.33 -10.85 -4.34
C PHE A 162 -1.20 -9.64 -4.01
N ALA A 163 -0.75 -8.43 -4.33
CA ALA A 163 -1.57 -7.24 -4.22
C ALA A 163 -2.84 -7.32 -5.08
N TYR A 164 -2.71 -7.74 -6.33
CA TYR A 164 -3.86 -7.91 -7.22
C TYR A 164 -4.78 -9.07 -6.79
N ILE A 165 -4.24 -10.15 -6.21
CA ILE A 165 -5.06 -11.18 -5.57
C ILE A 165 -5.87 -10.58 -4.42
N GLY A 166 -5.25 -9.73 -3.59
CA GLY A 166 -5.95 -9.00 -2.54
C GLY A 166 -7.05 -8.09 -3.08
N ALA A 167 -6.76 -7.33 -4.12
CA ALA A 167 -7.75 -6.47 -4.78
C ALA A 167 -8.94 -7.25 -5.35
N ALA A 168 -8.70 -8.45 -5.89
CA ALA A 168 -9.75 -9.30 -6.43
C ALA A 168 -10.61 -9.97 -5.34
N ALA A 169 -10.13 -10.03 -4.09
CA ALA A 169 -10.82 -10.60 -2.94
C ALA A 169 -11.62 -9.56 -2.13
N ALA A 170 -11.47 -8.25 -2.43
CA ALA A 170 -12.14 -7.15 -1.74
C ALA A 170 -13.55 -6.91 -2.26
#